data_64f42266790f779d57e069b483788f46
#
_entry.id   64f42266790f779d57e069b483788f46
#
_cell.length_a   1.000
_cell.length_b   1.000
_cell.length_c   1.000
_cell.angle_alpha   90.00
_cell.angle_beta   90.00
_cell.angle_gamma   90.00
#
_symmetry.space_group_name_H-M   'P 1'
#
loop_
_entity.id
_entity.type
_entity.pdbx_description
1 polymer ?
#
loop_
_entity_poly.entity_id
_entity_poly.type
_entity_poly.pdbx_seq_one_letter_code
_entity_poly.pdbx_strand_id
1 'polypeptide(L)'
;MKLGLVQMGMVEDRQKNLSKATRMVGAAASGGAQVVCLPELFDVPYFPQEERSSVRPEKLPNDATSALSESARENEVVLVGGSIFERSEGKSYNTATVYDERGRMLGAYRKVHIPQDPGFYEQDYFAPGNDYRVFETRYGRIGVLICFDQWYPEAARATKLLGADFLFYPTAIGTVKGIEQTEGDWQDAWETVQRGHAIANSVVVAAVNRVGVEKETTFWGGSFVCDQFGKLLAKAGAREQVLVAACEVQLGRDIERGWGFLRNRRPATYRRLVGSP
;
A
#
# COMPACT_ATOMS: atom_id res chain seq x y z
N MET A 1 9.95 -16.95 -0.97
CA MET A 1 8.51 -16.81 -1.25
C MET A 1 8.28 -15.85 -2.41
N LYS A 2 7.05 -15.78 -2.96
CA LYS A 2 6.72 -14.84 -4.04
C LYS A 2 5.62 -13.87 -3.62
N LEU A 3 5.80 -12.60 -3.95
CA LEU A 3 4.80 -11.54 -3.80
C LEU A 3 4.15 -11.26 -5.16
N GLY A 4 2.85 -11.00 -5.17
CA GLY A 4 2.08 -10.58 -6.33
C GLY A 4 1.59 -9.14 -6.16
N LEU A 5 1.90 -8.26 -7.09
CA LEU A 5 1.42 -6.88 -7.10
C LEU A 5 0.44 -6.71 -8.25
N VAL A 6 -0.76 -6.25 -7.94
CA VAL A 6 -1.81 -6.00 -8.93
C VAL A 6 -1.78 -4.52 -9.30
N GLN A 7 -1.16 -4.20 -10.43
CA GLN A 7 -1.21 -2.85 -10.99
C GLN A 7 -2.39 -2.75 -11.96
N MET A 8 -3.42 -2.00 -11.59
CA MET A 8 -4.65 -1.89 -12.38
C MET A 8 -5.15 -0.45 -12.47
N GLY A 9 -5.87 -0.13 -13.54
CA GLY A 9 -6.65 1.10 -13.68
C GLY A 9 -8.10 0.87 -13.27
N MET A 10 -8.81 1.94 -12.94
CA MET A 10 -10.21 1.89 -12.52
C MET A 10 -11.13 2.48 -13.58
N VAL A 11 -12.37 2.02 -13.57
CA VAL A 11 -13.47 2.55 -14.38
C VAL A 11 -14.61 2.97 -13.45
N GLU A 12 -15.58 3.73 -13.96
CA GLU A 12 -16.72 4.23 -13.17
C GLU A 12 -17.57 3.11 -12.56
N ASP A 13 -17.64 1.97 -13.22
CA ASP A 13 -18.41 0.80 -12.76
C ASP A 13 -17.64 0.03 -11.69
N ARG A 14 -18.05 0.19 -10.45
CA ARG A 14 -17.47 -0.46 -9.27
C ARG A 14 -17.43 -1.98 -9.38
N GLN A 15 -18.49 -2.60 -9.91
CA GLN A 15 -18.53 -4.07 -10.04
C GLN A 15 -17.51 -4.59 -11.05
N LYS A 16 -17.23 -3.82 -12.11
CA LYS A 16 -16.16 -4.14 -13.05
C LYS A 16 -14.79 -4.03 -12.39
N ASN A 17 -14.59 -3.04 -11.52
CA ASN A 17 -13.33 -2.91 -10.77
C ASN A 17 -13.13 -4.09 -9.80
N LEU A 18 -14.17 -4.47 -9.04
CA LEU A 18 -14.13 -5.63 -8.14
C LEU A 18 -13.84 -6.91 -8.91
N SER A 19 -14.56 -7.17 -10.01
CA SER A 19 -14.33 -8.36 -10.85
C SER A 19 -12.95 -8.38 -11.49
N LYS A 20 -12.42 -7.22 -11.88
CA LYS A 20 -11.06 -7.09 -12.40
C LYS A 20 -10.04 -7.40 -11.31
N ALA A 21 -10.19 -6.83 -10.13
CA ALA A 21 -9.29 -7.04 -8.99
C ALA A 21 -9.20 -8.52 -8.61
N THR A 22 -10.35 -9.20 -8.41
CA THR A 22 -10.39 -10.62 -8.04
C THR A 22 -9.77 -11.52 -9.13
N ARG A 23 -10.06 -11.26 -10.40
CA ARG A 23 -9.42 -11.96 -11.53
C ARG A 23 -7.91 -11.77 -11.56
N MET A 24 -7.42 -10.55 -11.27
CA MET A 24 -5.98 -10.26 -11.24
C MET A 24 -5.30 -10.88 -10.01
N VAL A 25 -5.98 -11.00 -8.87
CA VAL A 25 -5.52 -11.78 -7.71
C VAL A 25 -5.34 -13.25 -8.12
N GLY A 26 -6.31 -13.85 -8.80
CA GLY A 26 -6.20 -15.20 -9.33
C GLY A 26 -5.02 -15.37 -10.31
N ALA A 27 -4.77 -14.38 -11.17
CA ALA A 27 -3.62 -14.39 -12.07
C ALA A 27 -2.28 -14.32 -11.30
N ALA A 28 -2.21 -13.53 -10.21
CA ALA A 28 -1.04 -13.47 -9.35
C ALA A 28 -0.78 -14.82 -8.66
N ALA A 29 -1.81 -15.46 -8.13
CA ALA A 29 -1.75 -16.78 -7.50
C ALA A 29 -1.29 -17.84 -8.51
N SER A 30 -1.83 -17.85 -9.73
CA SER A 30 -1.42 -18.73 -10.82
C SER A 30 0.05 -18.51 -11.22
N GLY A 31 0.59 -17.30 -11.07
CA GLY A 31 2.02 -16.99 -11.19
C GLY A 31 2.87 -17.48 -10.02
N GLY A 32 2.24 -18.06 -9.00
CA GLY A 32 2.86 -18.62 -7.81
C GLY A 32 3.03 -17.59 -6.67
N ALA A 33 2.33 -16.45 -6.71
CA ALA A 33 2.32 -15.51 -5.60
C ALA A 33 1.63 -16.12 -4.38
N GLN A 34 2.20 -15.90 -3.21
CA GLN A 34 1.71 -16.39 -1.93
C GLN A 34 1.11 -15.25 -1.08
N VAL A 35 1.57 -14.04 -1.32
CA VAL A 35 1.00 -12.80 -0.78
C VAL A 35 0.72 -11.88 -1.95
N VAL A 36 -0.49 -11.37 -2.05
CA VAL A 36 -0.92 -10.48 -3.13
C VAL A 36 -1.35 -9.13 -2.54
N CYS A 37 -1.09 -8.04 -3.26
CA CYS A 37 -1.51 -6.71 -2.87
C CYS A 37 -2.21 -5.97 -4.02
N LEU A 38 -3.34 -5.32 -3.70
CA LEU A 38 -4.10 -4.42 -4.57
C LEU A 38 -3.69 -2.95 -4.34
N PRO A 39 -3.95 -2.02 -5.29
CA PRO A 39 -3.65 -0.61 -5.10
C PRO A 39 -4.67 0.10 -4.18
N GLU A 40 -4.41 1.35 -3.86
CA GLU A 40 -5.27 2.23 -3.07
C GLU A 40 -6.60 2.51 -3.78
N LEU A 41 -7.74 2.54 -3.03
CA LEU A 41 -9.10 2.82 -3.51
C LEU A 41 -9.45 2.03 -4.79
N PHE A 42 -9.12 0.74 -4.79
CA PHE A 42 -9.10 -0.12 -5.98
C PHE A 42 -10.48 -0.39 -6.59
N ASP A 43 -11.55 -0.16 -5.85
CA ASP A 43 -12.92 -0.46 -6.29
C ASP A 43 -13.64 0.72 -6.96
N VAL A 44 -13.05 1.92 -6.94
CA VAL A 44 -13.63 3.15 -7.51
C VAL A 44 -12.56 4.00 -8.20
N PRO A 45 -12.92 4.91 -9.14
CA PRO A 45 -12.04 5.96 -9.59
C PRO A 45 -11.49 6.79 -8.43
N TYR A 46 -10.32 7.39 -8.60
CA TYR A 46 -9.70 8.21 -7.55
C TYR A 46 -10.48 9.52 -7.39
N PHE A 47 -11.54 9.47 -6.60
CA PHE A 47 -12.46 10.58 -6.36
C PHE A 47 -11.84 11.76 -5.58
N PRO A 48 -10.77 11.60 -4.74
CA PRO A 48 -10.18 12.74 -4.04
C PRO A 48 -9.42 13.75 -4.92
N GLN A 49 -9.36 13.54 -6.24
CA GLN A 49 -8.88 14.59 -7.15
C GLN A 49 -9.84 15.79 -7.27
N GLU A 50 -11.03 15.70 -6.71
CA GLU A 50 -12.04 16.74 -6.64
C GLU A 50 -12.42 17.02 -5.18
N GLU A 51 -12.69 18.27 -4.82
CA GLU A 51 -13.15 18.67 -3.48
C GLU A 51 -14.52 18.05 -3.11
N ARG A 52 -15.29 17.62 -4.09
CA ARG A 52 -16.60 16.97 -3.89
C ARG A 52 -16.81 15.83 -4.87
N SER A 53 -17.26 14.70 -4.36
CA SER A 53 -17.59 13.52 -5.17
C SER A 53 -18.95 12.93 -4.78
N SER A 54 -19.53 12.15 -5.69
CA SER A 54 -20.72 11.34 -5.43
C SER A 54 -20.41 10.01 -4.72
N VAL A 55 -19.14 9.59 -4.69
CA VAL A 55 -18.70 8.38 -3.98
C VAL A 55 -19.02 8.51 -2.49
N ARG A 56 -19.55 7.44 -1.90
CA ARG A 56 -19.94 7.44 -0.49
C ARG A 56 -19.20 6.35 0.29
N PRO A 57 -18.83 6.63 1.55
CA PRO A 57 -18.20 5.64 2.41
C PRO A 57 -19.20 4.57 2.85
N GLU A 58 -18.72 3.34 2.96
CA GLU A 58 -19.51 2.19 3.38
C GLU A 58 -19.01 1.62 4.72
N LYS A 59 -19.92 1.07 5.52
CA LYS A 59 -19.52 0.30 6.70
C LYS A 59 -18.90 -1.02 6.30
N LEU A 60 -17.95 -1.50 7.11
CA LEU A 60 -17.39 -2.84 6.96
C LEU A 60 -18.16 -3.84 7.86
N PRO A 61 -18.37 -5.09 7.42
CA PRO A 61 -18.06 -5.61 6.07
C PRO A 61 -19.00 -5.08 4.99
N ASN A 62 -18.52 -5.06 3.74
CA ASN A 62 -19.30 -4.66 2.54
C ASN A 62 -18.96 -5.59 1.36
N ASP A 63 -19.52 -5.31 0.17
CA ASP A 63 -19.31 -6.14 -1.02
C ASP A 63 -17.82 -6.26 -1.39
N ALA A 64 -17.05 -5.17 -1.27
CA ALA A 64 -15.61 -5.20 -1.57
C ALA A 64 -14.87 -6.14 -0.60
N THR A 65 -15.11 -6.02 0.71
CA THR A 65 -14.47 -6.90 1.71
C THR A 65 -14.91 -8.36 1.56
N SER A 66 -16.15 -8.61 1.15
CA SER A 66 -16.65 -9.96 0.89
C SER A 66 -15.96 -10.58 -0.33
N ALA A 67 -15.87 -9.82 -1.42
CA ALA A 67 -15.16 -10.26 -2.64
C ALA A 67 -13.66 -10.52 -2.38
N LEU A 68 -13.00 -9.67 -1.56
CA LEU A 68 -11.59 -9.86 -1.19
C LEU A 68 -11.40 -11.11 -0.32
N SER A 69 -12.27 -11.32 0.68
CA SER A 69 -12.26 -12.51 1.53
C SER A 69 -12.40 -13.80 0.69
N GLU A 70 -13.36 -13.82 -0.22
CA GLU A 70 -13.59 -14.95 -1.11
C GLU A 70 -12.39 -15.16 -2.06
N SER A 71 -11.89 -14.08 -2.67
CA SER A 71 -10.73 -14.16 -3.56
C SER A 71 -9.47 -14.68 -2.85
N ALA A 72 -9.22 -14.27 -1.60
CA ALA A 72 -8.11 -14.79 -0.80
C ALA A 72 -8.27 -16.30 -0.54
N ARG A 73 -9.49 -16.75 -0.18
CA ARG A 73 -9.81 -18.15 0.07
C ARG A 73 -9.71 -19.03 -1.16
N GLU A 74 -10.30 -18.59 -2.28
CA GLU A 74 -10.32 -19.37 -3.53
C GLU A 74 -8.94 -19.56 -4.15
N ASN A 75 -8.07 -18.55 -3.98
CA ASN A 75 -6.72 -18.58 -4.53
C ASN A 75 -5.65 -19.01 -3.49
N GLU A 76 -6.06 -19.33 -2.26
CA GLU A 76 -5.18 -19.75 -1.15
C GLU A 76 -4.00 -18.78 -0.91
N VAL A 77 -4.24 -17.47 -1.05
CA VAL A 77 -3.23 -16.41 -0.86
C VAL A 77 -3.53 -15.55 0.36
N VAL A 78 -2.49 -15.05 1.00
CA VAL A 78 -2.62 -13.89 1.88
C VAL A 78 -2.87 -12.67 1.00
N LEU A 79 -3.91 -11.87 1.31
CA LEU A 79 -4.31 -10.74 0.49
C LEU A 79 -4.26 -9.44 1.29
N VAL A 80 -3.41 -8.50 0.85
CA VAL A 80 -3.51 -7.09 1.23
C VAL A 80 -4.49 -6.44 0.25
N GLY A 81 -5.69 -6.15 0.73
CA GLY A 81 -6.86 -5.79 -0.08
C GLY A 81 -6.83 -4.35 -0.63
N GLY A 82 -5.64 -3.77 -0.87
CA GLY A 82 -5.56 -2.38 -1.29
C GLY A 82 -6.15 -1.45 -0.24
N SER A 83 -6.98 -0.51 -0.67
CA SER A 83 -7.81 0.24 0.29
C SER A 83 -9.20 0.57 -0.29
N ILE A 84 -10.11 0.92 0.61
CA ILE A 84 -11.51 1.24 0.33
C ILE A 84 -11.98 2.43 1.18
N PHE A 85 -13.09 3.06 0.76
CA PHE A 85 -13.70 4.18 1.48
C PHE A 85 -14.62 3.66 2.61
N GLU A 86 -14.09 3.63 3.83
CA GLU A 86 -14.79 3.11 5.03
C GLU A 86 -15.60 4.20 5.73
N ARG A 87 -16.79 3.85 6.26
CA ARG A 87 -17.56 4.62 7.25
C ARG A 87 -17.52 3.92 8.60
N SER A 88 -17.00 4.59 9.63
CA SER A 88 -16.95 4.07 11.00
C SER A 88 -17.12 5.18 12.02
N GLU A 89 -17.98 4.97 13.01
CA GLU A 89 -18.18 5.86 14.15
C GLU A 89 -18.40 7.35 13.78
N GLY A 90 -19.18 7.57 12.72
CA GLY A 90 -19.48 8.93 12.23
C GLY A 90 -18.40 9.57 11.37
N LYS A 91 -17.22 8.96 11.26
CA LYS A 91 -16.09 9.41 10.43
C LYS A 91 -15.94 8.53 9.19
N SER A 92 -15.14 9.00 8.25
CA SER A 92 -14.80 8.23 7.05
C SER A 92 -13.28 8.07 6.96
N TYR A 93 -12.82 6.93 6.44
CA TYR A 93 -11.41 6.58 6.42
C TYR A 93 -11.02 5.95 5.07
N ASN A 94 -9.76 6.11 4.72
CA ASN A 94 -9.10 5.34 3.68
C ASN A 94 -8.48 4.09 4.36
N THR A 95 -9.06 2.91 4.11
CA THR A 95 -8.84 1.71 4.93
C THR A 95 -8.38 0.53 4.10
N ALA A 96 -7.22 -0.02 4.44
CA ALA A 96 -6.72 -1.28 3.91
C ALA A 96 -7.13 -2.44 4.82
N THR A 97 -7.54 -3.56 4.21
CA THR A 97 -7.88 -4.80 4.92
C THR A 97 -6.90 -5.91 4.56
N VAL A 98 -6.61 -6.81 5.49
CA VAL A 98 -5.69 -7.93 5.27
C VAL A 98 -6.39 -9.24 5.57
N TYR A 99 -6.23 -10.23 4.69
CA TYR A 99 -6.86 -11.55 4.79
C TYR A 99 -5.80 -12.65 4.80
N ASP A 100 -6.06 -13.72 5.55
CA ASP A 100 -5.29 -14.94 5.44
C ASP A 100 -5.72 -15.78 4.22
N GLU A 101 -5.00 -16.85 3.94
CA GLU A 101 -5.26 -17.76 2.81
C GLU A 101 -6.56 -18.58 2.93
N ARG A 102 -7.30 -18.41 4.03
CA ARG A 102 -8.63 -18.99 4.25
C ARG A 102 -9.74 -17.96 4.07
N GLY A 103 -9.36 -16.71 3.68
CA GLY A 103 -10.27 -15.59 3.53
C GLY A 103 -10.67 -14.93 4.85
N ARG A 104 -10.09 -15.33 5.99
CA ARG A 104 -10.38 -14.66 7.26
C ARG A 104 -9.70 -13.30 7.30
N MET A 105 -10.46 -12.24 7.57
CA MET A 105 -9.90 -10.91 7.80
C MET A 105 -9.04 -10.91 9.07
N LEU A 106 -7.75 -10.64 8.92
CA LEU A 106 -6.80 -10.50 10.03
C LEU A 106 -6.92 -9.14 10.71
N GLY A 107 -7.42 -8.13 10.00
CA GLY A 107 -7.67 -6.80 10.49
C GLY A 107 -7.63 -5.73 9.41
N ALA A 108 -7.61 -4.47 9.85
CA ALA A 108 -7.60 -3.30 8.98
C ALA A 108 -6.59 -2.26 9.45
N TYR A 109 -6.08 -1.47 8.51
CA TYR A 109 -5.24 -0.30 8.74
C TYR A 109 -5.90 0.92 8.11
N ARG A 110 -6.02 2.02 8.85
CA ARG A 110 -6.51 3.31 8.38
C ARG A 110 -5.35 4.24 8.10
N LYS A 111 -5.32 4.84 6.92
CA LYS A 111 -4.28 5.79 6.48
C LYS A 111 -4.05 6.87 7.53
N VAL A 112 -2.81 7.05 7.95
CA VAL A 112 -2.46 8.00 9.02
C VAL A 112 -2.18 9.37 8.44
N HIS A 113 -1.40 9.46 7.36
CA HIS A 113 -1.06 10.73 6.74
C HIS A 113 -1.97 10.99 5.55
N ILE A 114 -2.75 12.06 5.64
CA ILE A 114 -3.77 12.42 4.65
C ILE A 114 -3.32 13.67 3.91
N PRO A 115 -3.07 13.58 2.57
CA PRO A 115 -2.66 14.73 1.77
C PRO A 115 -3.80 15.74 1.58
N GLN A 116 -3.42 17.00 1.33
CA GLN A 116 -4.32 18.09 0.92
C GLN A 116 -3.60 19.01 -0.07
N ASP A 117 -3.38 18.49 -1.24
CA ASP A 117 -2.69 19.19 -2.33
C ASP A 117 -3.59 19.21 -3.59
N PRO A 118 -3.35 20.11 -4.55
CA PRO A 118 -4.10 20.13 -5.79
C PRO A 118 -4.10 18.78 -6.52
N GLY A 119 -5.31 18.22 -6.74
CA GLY A 119 -5.51 16.88 -7.29
C GLY A 119 -5.47 15.74 -6.26
N PHE A 120 -5.23 16.05 -4.97
CA PHE A 120 -5.19 15.09 -3.85
C PHE A 120 -5.87 15.68 -2.60
N TYR A 121 -7.16 16.02 -2.71
CA TYR A 121 -7.97 16.66 -1.66
C TYR A 121 -8.51 15.62 -0.66
N GLU A 122 -7.63 14.76 -0.14
CA GLU A 122 -8.05 13.62 0.70
C GLU A 122 -8.58 14.05 2.07
N GLN A 123 -8.13 15.20 2.63
CA GLN A 123 -8.64 15.68 3.92
C GLN A 123 -10.13 16.08 3.87
N ASP A 124 -10.69 16.33 2.69
CA ASP A 124 -12.13 16.61 2.52
C ASP A 124 -12.98 15.35 2.68
N TYR A 125 -12.36 14.17 2.61
CA TYR A 125 -13.03 12.87 2.64
C TYR A 125 -12.67 12.02 3.85
N PHE A 126 -11.40 12.03 4.27
CA PHE A 126 -10.88 11.07 5.23
C PHE A 126 -10.39 11.71 6.52
N ALA A 127 -10.82 11.14 7.64
CA ALA A 127 -10.16 11.37 8.91
C ALA A 127 -8.85 10.53 8.95
N PRO A 128 -7.80 11.04 9.61
CA PRO A 128 -6.57 10.28 9.80
C PRO A 128 -6.79 9.07 10.72
N GLY A 129 -6.10 7.97 10.43
CA GLY A 129 -5.89 6.88 11.36
C GLY A 129 -4.99 7.33 12.52
N ASN A 130 -4.93 6.53 13.58
CA ASN A 130 -4.20 6.88 14.81
C ASN A 130 -3.25 5.79 15.28
N ASP A 131 -3.05 4.73 14.47
CA ASP A 131 -2.23 3.60 14.87
C ASP A 131 -1.62 2.90 13.66
N TYR A 132 -0.42 2.35 13.84
CA TYR A 132 0.24 1.48 12.88
C TYR A 132 -0.01 0.03 13.26
N ARG A 133 -0.17 -0.84 12.26
CA ARG A 133 -0.49 -2.25 12.49
C ARG A 133 0.39 -3.19 11.69
N VAL A 134 0.61 -4.35 12.29
CA VAL A 134 1.30 -5.48 11.67
C VAL A 134 0.40 -6.72 11.79
N PHE A 135 0.29 -7.46 10.71
CA PHE A 135 -0.58 -8.64 10.60
C PHE A 135 0.29 -9.89 10.50
N GLU A 136 0.08 -10.82 11.43
CA GLU A 136 0.79 -12.09 11.41
C GLU A 136 0.20 -13.04 10.38
N THR A 137 1.05 -13.56 9.51
CA THR A 137 0.69 -14.52 8.48
C THR A 137 1.64 -15.70 8.48
N ARG A 138 1.28 -16.79 7.82
CA ARG A 138 2.17 -17.96 7.65
C ARG A 138 3.46 -17.64 6.88
N TYR A 139 3.51 -16.51 6.16
CA TYR A 139 4.64 -16.11 5.33
C TYR A 139 5.52 -15.03 5.97
N GLY A 140 5.13 -14.51 7.13
CA GLY A 140 5.80 -13.44 7.85
C GLY A 140 4.84 -12.34 8.28
N ARG A 141 5.37 -11.31 8.90
CA ARG A 141 4.62 -10.19 9.46
C ARG A 141 4.50 -9.06 8.45
N ILE A 142 3.28 -8.71 8.11
CA ILE A 142 2.95 -7.71 7.09
C ILE A 142 2.57 -6.39 7.75
N GLY A 143 3.33 -5.33 7.49
CA GLY A 143 2.92 -3.94 7.72
C GLY A 143 2.26 -3.37 6.47
N VAL A 144 1.18 -2.63 6.66
CA VAL A 144 0.50 -1.91 5.58
C VAL A 144 0.53 -0.43 5.87
N LEU A 145 0.95 0.36 4.89
CA LEU A 145 0.99 1.81 4.89
C LEU A 145 0.37 2.29 3.57
N ILE A 146 -0.50 3.29 3.60
CA ILE A 146 -1.25 3.68 2.39
C ILE A 146 -0.67 4.96 1.79
N CYS A 147 -0.24 4.88 0.53
CA CYS A 147 0.11 5.99 -0.36
C CYS A 147 0.96 7.07 0.34
N PHE A 148 0.36 8.18 0.79
CA PHE A 148 1.06 9.33 1.36
C PHE A 148 1.88 8.99 2.61
N ASP A 149 1.57 7.91 3.35
CA ASP A 149 2.41 7.37 4.42
C ASP A 149 3.84 7.04 3.94
N GLN A 150 4.03 6.80 2.64
CA GLN A 150 5.32 6.47 2.03
C GLN A 150 6.36 7.59 2.14
N TRP A 151 5.94 8.82 2.36
CA TRP A 151 6.84 9.97 2.50
C TRP A 151 7.38 10.15 3.92
N TYR A 152 6.82 9.42 4.90
CA TYR A 152 7.13 9.55 6.32
C TYR A 152 8.02 8.40 6.82
N PRO A 153 9.33 8.64 7.05
CA PRO A 153 10.24 7.62 7.62
C PRO A 153 9.76 7.09 8.97
N GLU A 154 9.06 7.92 9.74
CA GLU A 154 8.45 7.56 11.02
C GLU A 154 7.44 6.44 10.89
N ALA A 155 6.59 6.47 9.86
CA ALA A 155 5.58 5.45 9.59
C ALA A 155 6.24 4.09 9.31
N ALA A 156 7.24 4.07 8.42
CA ALA A 156 8.01 2.87 8.10
C ALA A 156 8.74 2.33 9.33
N ARG A 157 9.37 3.21 10.12
CA ARG A 157 10.10 2.85 11.34
C ARG A 157 9.18 2.33 12.43
N ALA A 158 8.05 3.00 12.69
CA ALA A 158 7.08 2.55 13.68
C ALA A 158 6.54 1.17 13.34
N THR A 159 6.15 0.94 12.09
CA THR A 159 5.65 -0.35 11.61
C THR A 159 6.72 -1.44 11.72
N LYS A 160 7.99 -1.13 11.39
CA LYS A 160 9.10 -2.07 11.62
C LYS A 160 9.29 -2.41 13.09
N LEU A 161 9.17 -1.44 13.99
CA LEU A 161 9.31 -1.68 15.44
C LEU A 161 8.21 -2.57 16.01
N LEU A 162 7.03 -2.61 15.37
CA LEU A 162 5.97 -3.58 15.65
C LEU A 162 6.31 -4.98 15.10
N GLY A 163 7.42 -5.11 14.37
CA GLY A 163 7.98 -6.39 13.94
C GLY A 163 7.71 -6.74 12.48
N ALA A 164 7.37 -5.80 11.62
CA ALA A 164 7.13 -6.08 10.20
C ALA A 164 8.37 -6.69 9.51
N ASP A 165 8.13 -7.74 8.72
CA ASP A 165 9.08 -8.34 7.77
C ASP A 165 8.91 -7.73 6.37
N PHE A 166 7.68 -7.25 6.08
CA PHE A 166 7.27 -6.61 4.84
C PHE A 166 6.58 -5.28 5.10
N LEU A 167 6.79 -4.30 4.23
CA LEU A 167 5.98 -3.09 4.14
C LEU A 167 5.30 -3.06 2.78
N PHE A 168 3.97 -3.09 2.77
CA PHE A 168 3.15 -2.91 1.58
C PHE A 168 2.61 -1.49 1.53
N TYR A 169 2.70 -0.87 0.37
CA TYR A 169 2.18 0.47 0.09
C TYR A 169 1.14 0.43 -1.04
N PRO A 170 -0.13 0.11 -0.75
CA PRO A 170 -1.22 0.44 -1.66
C PRO A 170 -1.22 1.92 -1.98
N THR A 171 -1.16 2.29 -3.26
CA THR A 171 -0.87 3.66 -3.68
C THR A 171 -1.77 4.09 -4.84
N ALA A 172 -2.06 5.40 -4.89
CA ALA A 172 -2.66 6.11 -6.00
C ALA A 172 -1.87 7.40 -6.24
N ILE A 173 -0.76 7.32 -6.95
CA ILE A 173 0.12 8.46 -7.24
C ILE A 173 0.38 8.59 -8.74
N GLY A 174 0.41 9.83 -9.22
CA GLY A 174 0.57 10.15 -10.62
C GLY A 174 0.91 11.62 -10.82
N THR A 175 0.86 12.06 -12.07
CA THR A 175 0.97 13.47 -12.46
C THR A 175 -0.42 14.06 -12.65
N VAL A 176 -0.60 15.31 -12.23
CA VAL A 176 -1.85 16.06 -12.41
C VAL A 176 -1.65 17.06 -13.53
N LYS A 177 -2.56 17.07 -14.50
CA LYS A 177 -2.49 17.99 -15.65
C LYS A 177 -2.50 19.45 -15.18
N GLY A 178 -1.60 20.24 -15.72
CA GLY A 178 -1.46 21.67 -15.36
C GLY A 178 -0.63 21.91 -14.10
N ILE A 179 -0.14 20.88 -13.42
CA ILE A 179 0.80 21.01 -12.32
C ILE A 179 2.19 20.62 -12.82
N GLU A 180 3.11 21.59 -12.84
CA GLU A 180 4.49 21.38 -13.23
C GLU A 180 5.27 20.76 -12.05
N GLN A 181 6.11 19.75 -12.37
CA GLN A 181 7.01 19.14 -11.40
C GLN A 181 8.30 19.96 -11.30
N THR A 182 8.23 21.11 -10.63
CA THR A 182 9.37 22.02 -10.48
C THR A 182 10.46 21.48 -9.56
N GLU A 183 10.09 20.56 -8.64
CA GLU A 183 11.00 19.96 -7.66
C GLU A 183 11.82 18.81 -8.24
N GLY A 184 11.44 18.27 -9.40
CA GLY A 184 12.13 17.18 -10.07
C GLY A 184 11.23 16.00 -10.44
N ASP A 185 11.80 14.83 -10.67
CA ASP A 185 11.07 13.61 -11.04
C ASP A 185 10.38 13.00 -9.82
N TRP A 186 9.06 13.17 -9.73
CA TRP A 186 8.25 12.65 -8.62
C TRP A 186 8.23 11.11 -8.58
N GLN A 187 8.29 10.46 -9.73
CA GLN A 187 8.30 9.00 -9.78
C GLN A 187 9.63 8.44 -9.27
N ASP A 188 10.75 9.06 -9.61
CA ASP A 188 12.06 8.68 -9.10
C ASP A 188 12.15 8.94 -7.57
N ALA A 189 11.68 10.09 -7.10
CA ALA A 189 11.62 10.40 -5.68
C ALA A 189 10.77 9.39 -4.91
N TRP A 190 9.61 9.01 -5.45
CA TRP A 190 8.69 8.01 -4.90
C TRP A 190 9.33 6.62 -4.77
N GLU A 191 10.06 6.16 -5.77
CA GLU A 191 10.79 4.90 -5.71
C GLU A 191 11.95 4.99 -4.71
N THR A 192 12.72 6.07 -4.79
CA THR A 192 13.93 6.27 -3.98
C THR A 192 13.63 6.29 -2.49
N VAL A 193 12.59 7.03 -2.04
CA VAL A 193 12.25 7.10 -0.61
C VAL A 193 11.85 5.74 -0.05
N GLN A 194 11.09 4.96 -0.80
CA GLN A 194 10.63 3.64 -0.37
C GLN A 194 11.77 2.59 -0.34
N ARG A 195 12.69 2.67 -1.31
CA ARG A 195 13.93 1.88 -1.27
C ARG A 195 14.80 2.26 -0.06
N GLY A 196 14.82 3.55 0.30
CA GLY A 196 15.43 4.02 1.54
C GLY A 196 14.79 3.41 2.80
N HIS A 197 13.46 3.28 2.81
CA HIS A 197 12.75 2.59 3.92
C HIS A 197 13.11 1.12 4.00
N ALA A 198 13.24 0.42 2.87
CA ALA A 198 13.68 -0.97 2.85
C ALA A 198 15.04 -1.15 3.52
N ILE A 199 16.02 -0.31 3.16
CA ILE A 199 17.38 -0.33 3.70
C ILE A 199 17.37 0.01 5.20
N ALA A 200 16.81 1.18 5.55
CA ALA A 200 16.87 1.68 6.91
C ALA A 200 16.15 0.76 7.92
N ASN A 201 15.17 -0.03 7.47
CA ASN A 201 14.36 -0.91 8.31
C ASN A 201 14.66 -2.41 8.11
N SER A 202 15.56 -2.78 7.19
CA SER A 202 15.87 -4.18 6.87
C SER A 202 14.61 -5.00 6.56
N VAL A 203 13.73 -4.47 5.70
CA VAL A 203 12.45 -5.08 5.31
C VAL A 203 12.32 -5.15 3.80
N VAL A 204 11.52 -6.10 3.32
CA VAL A 204 11.06 -6.08 1.92
C VAL A 204 10.01 -4.98 1.79
N VAL A 205 10.13 -4.16 0.74
CA VAL A 205 9.10 -3.17 0.39
C VAL A 205 8.42 -3.56 -0.92
N ALA A 206 7.10 -3.46 -0.93
CA ALA A 206 6.22 -3.72 -2.06
C ALA A 206 5.29 -2.52 -2.28
N ALA A 207 5.57 -1.71 -3.28
CA ALA A 207 4.79 -0.55 -3.66
C ALA A 207 3.83 -0.90 -4.80
N VAL A 208 2.54 -0.69 -4.60
CA VAL A 208 1.49 -1.11 -5.55
C VAL A 208 0.70 0.11 -5.98
N ASN A 209 1.00 0.63 -7.15
CA ASN A 209 0.34 1.80 -7.69
C ASN A 209 -0.78 1.40 -8.67
N ARG A 210 -1.77 2.30 -8.83
CA ARG A 210 -2.72 2.22 -9.94
C ARG A 210 -2.08 2.75 -11.23
N VAL A 211 -2.76 2.56 -12.36
CA VAL A 211 -2.29 2.97 -13.69
C VAL A 211 -3.44 3.50 -14.52
N GLY A 212 -3.13 4.38 -15.48
CA GLY A 212 -4.11 4.92 -16.42
C GLY A 212 -4.45 6.38 -16.14
N VAL A 213 -5.34 6.93 -16.96
CA VAL A 213 -5.78 8.32 -16.86
C VAL A 213 -7.17 8.35 -16.24
N GLU A 214 -7.32 9.07 -15.16
CA GLU A 214 -8.59 9.33 -14.49
C GLU A 214 -8.78 10.84 -14.36
N LYS A 215 -9.66 11.42 -15.18
CA LYS A 215 -9.87 12.88 -15.30
C LYS A 215 -8.54 13.61 -15.58
N GLU A 216 -8.08 14.45 -14.65
CA GLU A 216 -6.87 15.25 -14.80
C GLU A 216 -5.60 14.53 -14.29
N THR A 217 -5.74 13.37 -13.65
CA THR A 217 -4.62 12.61 -13.07
C THR A 217 -4.20 11.47 -13.99
N THR A 218 -2.91 11.40 -14.30
CA THR A 218 -2.27 10.27 -14.97
C THR A 218 -1.48 9.47 -13.96
N PHE A 219 -2.00 8.32 -13.54
CA PHE A 219 -1.30 7.37 -12.68
C PHE A 219 -0.25 6.62 -13.49
N TRP A 220 1.01 6.72 -13.09
CA TRP A 220 2.12 6.21 -13.91
C TRP A 220 2.40 4.72 -13.78
N GLY A 221 1.70 4.01 -12.86
CA GLY A 221 2.03 2.62 -12.58
C GLY A 221 3.37 2.50 -11.86
N GLY A 222 4.31 1.76 -12.42
CA GLY A 222 5.65 1.62 -11.88
C GLY A 222 5.72 0.86 -10.56
N SER A 223 4.70 0.06 -10.22
CA SER A 223 4.71 -0.80 -9.02
C SER A 223 5.99 -1.62 -8.94
N PHE A 224 6.55 -1.81 -7.75
CA PHE A 224 7.81 -2.53 -7.60
C PHE A 224 7.91 -3.30 -6.28
N VAL A 225 8.84 -4.25 -6.28
CA VAL A 225 9.32 -4.91 -5.06
C VAL A 225 10.82 -4.65 -4.94
N CYS A 226 11.29 -4.25 -3.78
CA CYS A 226 12.70 -4.22 -3.48
C CYS A 226 13.05 -5.03 -2.22
N ASP A 227 14.28 -5.53 -2.19
CA ASP A 227 14.80 -6.25 -1.04
C ASP A 227 15.24 -5.30 0.10
N GLN A 228 15.75 -5.87 1.15
CA GLN A 228 16.18 -5.17 2.38
C GLN A 228 17.44 -4.31 2.20
N PHE A 229 18.07 -4.35 1.03
CA PHE A 229 19.16 -3.44 0.60
C PHE A 229 18.71 -2.46 -0.48
N GLY A 230 17.38 -2.37 -0.74
CA GLY A 230 16.82 -1.46 -1.72
C GLY A 230 17.07 -1.87 -3.17
N LYS A 231 17.55 -3.10 -3.42
CA LYS A 231 17.69 -3.63 -4.77
C LYS A 231 16.31 -3.96 -5.32
N LEU A 232 15.99 -3.44 -6.49
CA LEU A 232 14.78 -3.81 -7.20
C LEU A 232 14.82 -5.29 -7.57
N LEU A 233 13.84 -6.05 -7.09
CA LEU A 233 13.61 -7.45 -7.44
C LEU A 233 12.74 -7.57 -8.68
N ALA A 234 11.76 -6.67 -8.82
CA ALA A 234 10.93 -6.51 -10.00
C ALA A 234 10.30 -5.11 -10.02
N LYS A 235 10.01 -4.58 -11.21
CA LYS A 235 9.33 -3.31 -11.44
C LYS A 235 8.38 -3.43 -12.62
N ALA A 236 7.17 -2.94 -12.47
CA ALA A 236 6.15 -2.85 -13.50
C ALA A 236 6.38 -1.64 -14.42
N GLY A 237 5.86 -1.72 -15.64
CA GLY A 237 5.78 -0.58 -16.55
C GLY A 237 4.52 0.28 -16.30
N ALA A 238 4.14 1.07 -17.32
CA ALA A 238 3.00 1.99 -17.26
C ALA A 238 1.68 1.36 -17.78
N ARG A 239 1.52 0.04 -17.70
CA ARG A 239 0.31 -0.66 -18.16
C ARG A 239 -0.27 -1.54 -17.05
N GLU A 240 -1.55 -1.90 -17.18
CA GLU A 240 -2.16 -2.92 -16.31
C GLU A 240 -1.38 -4.22 -16.40
N GLN A 241 -0.98 -4.75 -15.26
CA GLN A 241 -0.26 -6.03 -15.19
C GLN A 241 -0.25 -6.60 -13.78
N VAL A 242 0.00 -7.88 -13.70
CA VAL A 242 0.37 -8.56 -12.45
C VAL A 242 1.89 -8.73 -12.44
N LEU A 243 2.53 -8.20 -11.42
CA LEU A 243 3.96 -8.36 -11.18
C LEU A 243 4.17 -9.44 -10.12
N VAL A 244 4.97 -10.46 -10.42
CA VAL A 244 5.32 -11.50 -9.43
C VAL A 244 6.83 -11.46 -9.18
N ALA A 245 7.22 -11.32 -7.91
CA ALA A 245 8.62 -11.22 -7.50
C ALA A 245 8.96 -12.22 -6.40
N ALA A 246 10.07 -12.93 -6.55
CA ALA A 246 10.62 -13.74 -5.47
C ALA A 246 11.37 -12.86 -4.46
N CYS A 247 11.18 -13.11 -3.17
CA CYS A 247 11.87 -12.41 -2.10
C CYS A 247 12.21 -13.35 -0.93
N GLU A 248 13.18 -12.94 -0.12
CA GLU A 248 13.65 -13.68 1.05
C GLU A 248 13.55 -12.83 2.32
N VAL A 249 12.77 -13.29 3.29
CA VAL A 249 12.62 -12.61 4.61
C VAL A 249 13.89 -12.75 5.44
N GLN A 250 14.59 -13.89 5.32
CA GLN A 250 15.77 -14.21 6.13
C GLN A 250 16.89 -13.17 5.98
N LEU A 251 17.06 -12.59 4.78
CA LEU A 251 18.04 -11.54 4.53
C LEU A 251 17.90 -10.35 5.51
N GLY A 252 16.67 -9.90 5.79
CA GLY A 252 16.44 -8.81 6.75
C GLY A 252 16.90 -9.14 8.17
N ARG A 253 16.73 -10.40 8.60
CA ARG A 253 17.20 -10.89 9.90
C ARG A 253 18.74 -10.95 9.95
N ASP A 254 19.36 -11.33 8.85
CA ASP A 254 20.81 -11.41 8.75
C ASP A 254 21.45 -10.01 8.77
N ILE A 255 20.83 -9.05 8.07
CA ILE A 255 21.23 -7.64 8.10
C ILE A 255 21.11 -7.10 9.53
N GLU A 256 20.00 -7.34 10.22
CA GLU A 256 19.81 -6.84 11.59
C GLU A 256 20.80 -7.47 12.57
N ARG A 257 21.16 -8.74 12.41
CA ARG A 257 22.23 -9.38 13.19
C ARG A 257 23.60 -8.74 12.95
N GLY A 258 23.94 -8.47 11.69
CA GLY A 258 25.23 -7.89 11.31
C GLY A 258 25.30 -6.40 11.59
N TRP A 259 24.47 -5.60 10.93
CA TRP A 259 24.48 -4.13 11.00
C TRP A 259 23.78 -3.59 12.24
N GLY A 260 22.72 -4.23 12.71
CA GLY A 260 22.00 -3.90 13.94
C GLY A 260 21.35 -2.52 13.92
N PHE A 261 20.70 -2.13 12.84
CA PHE A 261 20.06 -0.82 12.70
C PHE A 261 19.02 -0.56 13.79
N LEU A 262 18.27 -1.57 14.23
CA LEU A 262 17.30 -1.42 15.31
C LEU A 262 17.96 -1.47 16.69
N ARG A 263 18.93 -2.38 16.88
CA ARG A 263 19.67 -2.55 18.14
C ARG A 263 20.46 -1.31 18.52
N ASN A 264 21.02 -0.62 17.53
CA ASN A 264 21.86 0.55 17.74
C ASN A 264 21.09 1.88 17.78
N ARG A 265 19.75 1.84 17.78
CA ARG A 265 18.92 3.04 17.94
C ARG A 265 19.18 3.72 19.29
N ARG A 266 19.08 5.04 19.31
CA ARG A 266 19.23 5.86 20.51
C ARG A 266 17.95 6.67 20.80
N PRO A 267 16.85 6.04 21.28
CA PRO A 267 15.54 6.70 21.41
C PRO A 267 15.57 7.99 22.24
N ALA A 268 16.48 8.09 23.23
CA ALA A 268 16.62 9.29 24.05
C ALA A 268 17.00 10.55 23.24
N THR A 269 17.58 10.40 22.04
CA THR A 269 17.95 11.50 21.14
C THR A 269 16.83 11.90 20.18
N TYR A 270 15.72 11.14 20.12
CA TYR A 270 14.63 11.31 19.15
C TYR A 270 13.46 12.13 19.67
N ARG A 271 13.61 12.79 20.82
CA ARG A 271 12.51 13.55 21.48
C ARG A 271 11.89 14.62 20.57
N ARG A 272 12.69 15.20 19.66
CA ARG A 272 12.20 16.22 18.70
C ARG A 272 11.24 15.65 17.65
N LEU A 273 11.27 14.32 17.40
CA LEU A 273 10.36 13.67 16.44
C LEU A 273 8.93 13.51 16.99
N VAL A 274 8.73 13.64 18.30
CA VAL A 274 7.43 13.47 18.97
C VAL A 274 6.91 14.76 19.62
N GLY A 275 7.66 15.86 19.48
CA GLY A 275 7.26 17.19 19.96
C GLY A 275 6.52 17.95 18.87
N SER A 276 5.62 18.86 19.25
CA SER A 276 5.10 19.85 18.31
C SER A 276 6.23 20.74 17.79
N PRO A 277 6.21 21.13 16.50
CA PRO A 277 7.18 22.04 15.92
C PRO A 277 7.20 23.40 16.60
#